data_2f653368f726bcf8c7c17bc5fa633d41
#
_entry.id   2f653368f726bcf8c7c17bc5fa633d41
#
_cell.length_a   1.000
_cell.length_b   1.000
_cell.length_c   1.000
_cell.angle_alpha   90.00
_cell.angle_beta   90.00
_cell.angle_gamma   90.00
#
_symmetry.space_group_name_H-M   'P 1'
#
loop_
_entity.id
_entity.type
_entity.pdbx_description
1 polymer ?
#
loop_
_entity_poly.entity_id
_entity_poly.type
_entity_poly.pdbx_seq_one_letter_code
_entity_poly.pdbx_strand_id
1 'polypeptide(L)'
;MTRLQDDFYHAINGEWEKTAVIPDDKPRTGGFSDLADEIEDLMLETTDQWLAGENVPDNAILQNFIKFHRMTADYDRREAVGIEPVKPLIEEYKKLSSFSEFASKIAEYEMSGKPNAFPFGVSPDFMNAQLNVLWAAAPSIILPDTTYYTEDNEKGKELLGIWREMEEELLEKYGFTAEEIKDILDKVIALDAKLAKYVLSSEESSEYVELYHPYDWADFTKLAPELPLDSIFTEILGQVPDKVIVPEERFWTEFAAEYYSEDNWELLKASLLIDATTIWNAYLTDELRVLFGKYGRALSGTPQAWDKKKGAYYLAQGHYNQALGLWYAGEKFSPEAKADVEAK
;
A
#
# COMPACT_ATOMS: atom_id res chain seq x y z
N MET A 1 -12.00 -15.34 39.89
CA MET A 1 -12.73 -15.24 38.61
C MET A 1 -13.57 -13.98 38.59
N THR A 2 -13.44 -13.19 37.59
CA THR A 2 -14.28 -12.00 37.35
C THR A 2 -15.71 -12.47 37.01
N ARG A 3 -16.74 -11.81 37.53
CA ARG A 3 -18.12 -12.22 37.19
C ARG A 3 -18.49 -11.66 35.82
N LEU A 4 -19.27 -12.40 35.04
CA LEU A 4 -19.71 -11.99 33.69
C LEU A 4 -20.41 -10.63 33.67
N GLN A 5 -21.12 -10.28 34.77
CA GLN A 5 -21.83 -9.00 34.86
C GLN A 5 -20.93 -7.80 35.16
N ASP A 6 -19.74 -8.04 35.74
CA ASP A 6 -18.81 -6.97 36.13
C ASP A 6 -17.85 -6.66 34.98
N ASP A 7 -17.31 -7.68 34.35
CA ASP A 7 -16.43 -7.57 33.20
C ASP A 7 -16.52 -8.85 32.36
N PHE A 8 -17.31 -8.77 31.33
CA PHE A 8 -17.57 -9.91 30.44
C PHE A 8 -16.31 -10.39 29.72
N TYR A 9 -15.48 -9.45 29.26
CA TYR A 9 -14.27 -9.79 28.51
C TYR A 9 -13.28 -10.60 29.37
N HIS A 10 -12.89 -10.11 30.53
CA HIS A 10 -11.96 -10.83 31.40
C HIS A 10 -12.56 -12.08 32.05
N ALA A 11 -13.90 -12.12 32.19
CA ALA A 11 -14.56 -13.35 32.69
C ALA A 11 -14.45 -14.51 31.69
N ILE A 12 -14.42 -14.22 30.39
CA ILE A 12 -14.25 -15.23 29.32
C ILE A 12 -12.77 -15.44 28.98
N ASN A 13 -12.00 -14.38 28.78
CA ASN A 13 -10.66 -14.43 28.19
C ASN A 13 -9.54 -14.39 29.22
N GLY A 14 -9.81 -14.05 30.49
CA GLY A 14 -8.76 -13.75 31.48
C GLY A 14 -7.83 -14.91 31.84
N GLU A 15 -8.20 -16.18 31.60
CA GLU A 15 -7.30 -17.33 31.77
C GLU A 15 -6.39 -17.49 30.54
N TRP A 16 -6.94 -17.28 29.33
CA TRP A 16 -6.18 -17.28 28.07
C TRP A 16 -5.15 -16.15 28.06
N GLU A 17 -5.50 -14.93 28.46
CA GLU A 17 -4.58 -13.78 28.48
C GLU A 17 -3.32 -14.02 29.33
N LYS A 18 -3.39 -14.83 30.38
CA LYS A 18 -2.24 -15.14 31.25
C LYS A 18 -1.16 -15.95 30.54
N THR A 19 -1.52 -16.63 29.47
CA THR A 19 -0.63 -17.55 28.73
C THR A 19 -0.46 -17.16 27.27
N ALA A 20 -1.29 -16.24 26.77
CA ALA A 20 -1.21 -15.75 25.39
C ALA A 20 0.14 -15.07 25.13
N VAL A 21 0.77 -15.43 24.02
CA VAL A 21 2.02 -14.84 23.56
C VAL A 21 1.79 -14.29 22.15
N ILE A 22 2.09 -13.02 21.95
CA ILE A 22 2.08 -12.45 20.61
C ILE A 22 3.41 -12.83 19.94
N PRO A 23 3.39 -13.52 18.79
CA PRO A 23 4.62 -13.82 18.06
C PRO A 23 5.35 -12.54 17.64
N ASP A 24 6.70 -12.57 17.63
CA ASP A 24 7.52 -11.39 17.35
C ASP A 24 7.32 -10.80 15.94
N ASP A 25 6.84 -11.61 14.99
CA ASP A 25 6.53 -11.21 13.62
C ASP A 25 5.05 -10.86 13.40
N LYS A 26 4.26 -10.74 14.48
CA LYS A 26 2.82 -10.42 14.43
C LYS A 26 2.48 -9.25 15.37
N PRO A 27 1.49 -8.41 15.01
CA PRO A 27 1.07 -7.29 15.86
C PRO A 27 0.08 -7.69 16.97
N ARG A 28 -0.50 -8.88 16.90
CA ARG A 28 -1.56 -9.34 17.82
C ARG A 28 -1.72 -10.85 17.81
N THR A 29 -2.41 -11.37 18.81
CA THR A 29 -2.90 -12.76 18.90
C THR A 29 -4.36 -12.78 19.34
N GLY A 30 -5.06 -13.90 19.15
CA GLY A 30 -6.46 -14.08 19.51
C GLY A 30 -7.12 -15.15 18.65
N GLY A 31 -8.36 -15.56 18.97
CA GLY A 31 -9.01 -16.69 18.30
C GLY A 31 -9.09 -16.59 16.77
N PHE A 32 -9.29 -15.39 16.21
CA PHE A 32 -9.23 -15.20 14.75
C PHE A 32 -7.78 -15.22 14.22
N SER A 33 -6.82 -14.76 15.02
CA SER A 33 -5.41 -14.84 14.66
C SER A 33 -4.93 -16.28 14.63
N ASP A 34 -5.33 -17.09 15.61
CA ASP A 34 -4.98 -18.52 15.68
C ASP A 34 -5.50 -19.28 14.45
N LEU A 35 -6.75 -19.01 14.02
CA LEU A 35 -7.29 -19.59 12.79
C LEU A 35 -6.54 -19.14 11.53
N ALA A 36 -6.16 -17.86 11.46
CA ALA A 36 -5.37 -17.33 10.36
C ALA A 36 -3.98 -17.96 10.32
N ASP A 37 -3.38 -18.23 11.49
CA ASP A 37 -2.08 -18.87 11.62
C ASP A 37 -2.11 -20.33 11.16
N GLU A 38 -3.17 -21.07 11.51
CA GLU A 38 -3.37 -22.43 11.01
C GLU A 38 -3.49 -22.48 9.48
N ILE A 39 -4.17 -21.50 8.89
CA ILE A 39 -4.28 -21.39 7.42
C ILE A 39 -2.92 -21.00 6.81
N GLU A 40 -2.19 -20.06 7.44
CA GLU A 40 -0.86 -19.66 7.01
C GLU A 40 0.08 -20.87 6.96
N ASP A 41 0.16 -21.64 8.05
CA ASP A 41 1.00 -22.82 8.15
C ASP A 41 0.64 -23.86 7.09
N LEU A 42 -0.66 -24.14 6.92
CA LEU A 42 -1.16 -25.03 5.88
C LEU A 42 -0.75 -24.59 4.47
N MET A 43 -0.87 -23.29 4.18
CA MET A 43 -0.55 -22.74 2.86
C MET A 43 0.96 -22.73 2.62
N LEU A 44 1.76 -22.43 3.63
CA LEU A 44 3.23 -22.50 3.55
C LEU A 44 3.70 -23.94 3.29
N GLU A 45 3.14 -24.92 3.99
CA GLU A 45 3.45 -26.33 3.76
C GLU A 45 3.01 -26.79 2.38
N THR A 46 1.80 -26.43 1.97
CA THR A 46 1.25 -26.80 0.66
C THR A 46 2.09 -26.21 -0.50
N THR A 47 2.45 -24.96 -0.39
CA THR A 47 3.24 -24.28 -1.43
C THR A 47 4.68 -24.79 -1.49
N ASP A 48 5.26 -25.22 -0.36
CA ASP A 48 6.55 -25.91 -0.35
C ASP A 48 6.50 -27.24 -1.13
N GLN A 49 5.45 -28.04 -0.93
CA GLN A 49 5.25 -29.28 -1.71
C GLN A 49 5.15 -28.97 -3.21
N TRP A 50 4.42 -27.92 -3.59
CA TRP A 50 4.32 -27.50 -4.98
C TRP A 50 5.67 -27.04 -5.56
N LEU A 51 6.47 -26.33 -4.79
CA LEU A 51 7.83 -25.93 -5.20
C LEU A 51 8.75 -27.14 -5.39
N ALA A 52 8.57 -28.20 -4.60
CA ALA A 52 9.26 -29.47 -4.73
C ALA A 52 8.75 -30.32 -5.92
N GLY A 53 7.64 -29.92 -6.55
CA GLY A 53 7.00 -30.67 -7.64
C GLY A 53 6.02 -31.74 -7.17
N GLU A 54 5.65 -31.73 -5.89
CA GLU A 54 4.71 -32.65 -5.26
C GLU A 54 3.31 -32.04 -5.22
N ASN A 55 2.30 -32.84 -5.53
CA ASN A 55 0.87 -32.46 -5.48
C ASN A 55 0.55 -31.17 -6.25
N VAL A 56 1.29 -30.87 -7.31
CA VAL A 56 1.12 -29.66 -8.12
C VAL A 56 -0.26 -29.65 -8.75
N PRO A 57 -1.08 -28.59 -8.56
CA PRO A 57 -2.43 -28.54 -9.10
C PRO A 57 -2.41 -28.44 -10.64
N ASP A 58 -3.35 -29.13 -11.30
CA ASP A 58 -3.58 -29.02 -12.73
C ASP A 58 -4.44 -27.79 -13.05
N ASN A 59 -3.86 -26.58 -12.78
CA ASN A 59 -4.47 -25.30 -13.01
C ASN A 59 -3.40 -24.31 -13.48
N ALA A 60 -3.58 -23.72 -14.64
CA ALA A 60 -2.57 -22.86 -15.28
C ALA A 60 -2.24 -21.61 -14.44
N ILE A 61 -3.20 -21.02 -13.72
CA ILE A 61 -2.98 -19.83 -12.88
C ILE A 61 -2.14 -20.23 -11.66
N LEU A 62 -2.45 -21.36 -11.00
CA LEU A 62 -1.67 -21.85 -9.87
C LEU A 62 -0.27 -22.30 -10.30
N GLN A 63 -0.11 -22.85 -11.49
CA GLN A 63 1.23 -23.14 -12.05
C GLN A 63 2.03 -21.86 -12.29
N ASN A 64 1.40 -20.75 -12.69
CA ASN A 64 2.06 -19.44 -12.78
C ASN A 64 2.41 -18.88 -11.40
N PHE A 65 1.54 -19.04 -10.41
CA PHE A 65 1.86 -18.74 -9.01
C PHE A 65 3.12 -19.49 -8.58
N ILE A 66 3.21 -20.80 -8.81
CA ILE A 66 4.38 -21.62 -8.42
C ILE A 66 5.66 -21.13 -9.10
N LYS A 67 5.59 -20.76 -10.39
CA LYS A 67 6.75 -20.18 -11.09
C LYS A 67 7.17 -18.85 -10.46
N PHE A 68 6.21 -18.00 -10.15
CA PHE A 68 6.48 -16.70 -9.53
C PHE A 68 6.98 -16.85 -8.09
N HIS A 69 6.37 -17.74 -7.29
CA HIS A 69 6.84 -18.04 -5.93
C HIS A 69 8.27 -18.59 -5.93
N ARG A 70 8.64 -19.43 -6.92
CA ARG A 70 10.04 -19.89 -7.07
C ARG A 70 10.99 -18.71 -7.31
N MET A 71 10.56 -17.69 -8.05
CA MET A 71 11.37 -16.48 -8.25
C MET A 71 11.46 -15.62 -6.98
N THR A 72 10.37 -15.45 -6.24
CA THR A 72 10.37 -14.67 -4.99
C THR A 72 11.18 -15.35 -3.89
N ALA A 73 11.27 -16.69 -3.89
CA ALA A 73 12.05 -17.49 -2.94
C ALA A 73 13.53 -17.63 -3.30
N ASP A 74 13.93 -17.27 -4.53
CA ASP A 74 15.34 -17.37 -4.98
C ASP A 74 16.15 -16.15 -4.49
N TYR A 75 16.42 -16.13 -3.19
CA TYR A 75 17.18 -15.05 -2.57
C TYR A 75 18.62 -14.98 -3.06
N ASP A 76 19.25 -16.10 -3.45
CA ASP A 76 20.60 -16.08 -3.99
C ASP A 76 20.66 -15.27 -5.30
N ARG A 77 19.67 -15.46 -6.17
CA ARG A 77 19.53 -14.66 -7.39
C ARG A 77 19.19 -13.21 -7.08
N ARG A 78 18.26 -12.95 -6.14
CA ARG A 78 17.87 -11.60 -5.73
C ARG A 78 19.06 -10.81 -5.19
N GLU A 79 19.88 -11.43 -4.34
CA GLU A 79 21.12 -10.82 -3.82
C GLU A 79 22.14 -10.54 -4.94
N ALA A 80 22.31 -11.49 -5.88
CA ALA A 80 23.23 -11.33 -7.01
C ALA A 80 22.83 -10.19 -7.96
N VAL A 81 21.52 -9.96 -8.14
CA VAL A 81 20.98 -8.91 -9.02
C VAL A 81 20.96 -7.55 -8.30
N GLY A 82 20.70 -7.53 -6.99
CA GLY A 82 20.68 -6.32 -6.17
C GLY A 82 19.68 -5.27 -6.68
N ILE A 83 20.11 -4.01 -6.71
CA ILE A 83 19.29 -2.85 -7.14
C ILE A 83 19.31 -2.58 -8.64
N GLU A 84 20.06 -3.35 -9.42
CA GLU A 84 20.27 -3.08 -10.86
C GLU A 84 18.95 -2.91 -11.65
N PRO A 85 17.87 -3.71 -11.40
CA PRO A 85 16.62 -3.56 -12.14
C PRO A 85 15.89 -2.23 -11.92
N VAL A 86 16.13 -1.58 -10.79
CA VAL A 86 15.41 -0.35 -10.39
C VAL A 86 16.19 0.91 -10.80
N LYS A 87 17.50 0.82 -11.00
CA LYS A 87 18.32 1.96 -11.41
C LYS A 87 17.78 2.74 -12.63
N PRO A 88 17.32 2.08 -13.72
CA PRO A 88 16.76 2.80 -14.86
C PRO A 88 15.54 3.64 -14.50
N LEU A 89 14.68 3.14 -13.59
CA LEU A 89 13.51 3.86 -13.11
C LEU A 89 13.93 5.12 -12.33
N ILE A 90 14.83 4.97 -11.37
CA ILE A 90 15.35 6.12 -10.59
C ILE A 90 15.96 7.18 -11.51
N GLU A 91 16.77 6.76 -12.49
CA GLU A 91 17.37 7.68 -13.46
C GLU A 91 16.32 8.35 -14.36
N GLU A 92 15.21 7.71 -14.66
CA GLU A 92 14.08 8.32 -15.38
C GLU A 92 13.50 9.47 -14.57
N TYR A 93 13.18 9.26 -13.28
CA TYR A 93 12.63 10.32 -12.40
C TYR A 93 13.64 11.44 -12.13
N LYS A 94 14.92 11.13 -11.95
CA LYS A 94 15.97 12.15 -11.82
C LYS A 94 16.03 13.11 -13.01
N LYS A 95 15.76 12.60 -14.21
CA LYS A 95 15.81 13.38 -15.47
C LYS A 95 14.58 14.25 -15.73
N LEU A 96 13.45 13.98 -15.08
CA LEU A 96 12.26 14.82 -15.21
C LEU A 96 12.60 16.26 -14.82
N SER A 97 12.34 17.21 -15.72
CA SER A 97 12.80 18.59 -15.60
C SER A 97 11.70 19.58 -15.20
N SER A 98 10.42 19.19 -15.35
CA SER A 98 9.28 20.07 -15.09
C SER A 98 8.04 19.27 -14.74
N PHE A 99 7.08 19.93 -14.09
CA PHE A 99 5.75 19.34 -13.84
C PHE A 99 5.05 19.00 -15.16
N SER A 100 5.11 19.85 -16.15
CA SER A 100 4.50 19.61 -17.47
C SER A 100 5.05 18.35 -18.16
N GLU A 101 6.37 18.10 -18.06
CA GLU A 101 6.96 16.85 -18.58
C GLU A 101 6.43 15.64 -17.83
N PHE A 102 6.40 15.67 -16.51
CA PHE A 102 5.84 14.62 -15.68
C PHE A 102 4.36 14.38 -15.99
N ALA A 103 3.56 15.44 -16.01
CA ALA A 103 2.12 15.35 -16.26
C ALA A 103 1.79 14.69 -17.60
N SER A 104 2.62 14.88 -18.62
CA SER A 104 2.47 14.21 -19.93
C SER A 104 2.74 12.70 -19.90
N LYS A 105 3.35 12.18 -18.82
CA LYS A 105 3.70 10.75 -18.64
C LYS A 105 2.79 10.02 -17.66
N ILE A 106 1.89 10.72 -16.97
CA ILE A 106 1.05 10.10 -15.91
C ILE A 106 0.28 8.91 -16.44
N ALA A 107 -0.32 8.99 -17.62
CA ALA A 107 -1.09 7.87 -18.19
C ALA A 107 -0.20 6.64 -18.44
N GLU A 108 1.00 6.82 -19.02
CA GLU A 108 1.99 5.75 -19.19
C GLU A 108 2.40 5.15 -17.83
N TYR A 109 2.67 6.02 -16.85
CA TYR A 109 3.11 5.58 -15.52
C TYR A 109 2.01 4.81 -14.79
N GLU A 110 0.77 5.29 -14.84
CA GLU A 110 -0.38 4.58 -14.27
C GLU A 110 -0.55 3.19 -14.90
N MET A 111 -0.56 3.10 -16.23
CA MET A 111 -0.72 1.83 -16.94
C MET A 111 0.47 0.86 -16.75
N SER A 112 1.66 1.37 -16.44
CA SER A 112 2.86 0.55 -16.20
C SER A 112 3.17 0.28 -14.73
N GLY A 113 2.35 0.79 -13.79
CA GLY A 113 2.54 0.65 -12.36
C GLY A 113 3.76 1.41 -11.82
N LYS A 114 4.20 2.47 -12.51
CA LYS A 114 5.25 3.36 -12.02
C LYS A 114 4.65 4.40 -11.06
N PRO A 115 5.44 4.96 -10.11
CA PRO A 115 5.02 6.06 -9.26
C PRO A 115 4.50 7.25 -10.07
N ASN A 116 3.33 7.78 -9.74
CA ASN A 116 2.71 8.82 -10.56
C ASN A 116 1.93 9.89 -9.78
N ALA A 117 1.85 9.76 -8.44
CA ALA A 117 1.12 10.69 -7.58
C ALA A 117 -0.32 10.99 -8.06
N PHE A 118 -1.00 10.00 -8.67
CA PHE A 118 -2.29 10.13 -9.33
C PHE A 118 -3.36 9.33 -8.57
N PRO A 119 -4.02 9.91 -7.54
CA PRO A 119 -4.84 9.19 -6.58
C PRO A 119 -6.27 8.96 -7.11
N PHE A 120 -6.38 8.36 -8.29
CA PHE A 120 -7.66 8.01 -8.89
C PHE A 120 -7.92 6.51 -8.86
N GLY A 121 -9.18 6.14 -8.73
CA GLY A 121 -9.61 4.76 -8.76
C GLY A 121 -11.00 4.61 -9.34
N VAL A 122 -11.36 3.40 -9.75
CA VAL A 122 -12.70 3.07 -10.23
C VAL A 122 -13.38 2.17 -9.21
N SER A 123 -14.56 2.56 -8.75
CA SER A 123 -15.31 1.84 -7.72
C SER A 123 -16.82 2.00 -7.98
N PRO A 124 -17.68 1.14 -7.42
CA PRO A 124 -19.13 1.30 -7.52
C PRO A 124 -19.59 2.66 -6.99
N ASP A 125 -20.56 3.24 -7.68
CA ASP A 125 -21.25 4.44 -7.21
C ASP A 125 -22.13 4.11 -5.99
N PHE A 126 -22.00 4.86 -4.89
CA PHE A 126 -22.80 4.65 -3.69
C PHE A 126 -24.30 4.77 -3.92
N MET A 127 -24.72 5.60 -4.90
CA MET A 127 -26.13 5.79 -5.24
C MET A 127 -26.64 4.76 -6.25
N ASN A 128 -25.74 4.05 -6.95
CA ASN A 128 -26.09 3.00 -7.90
C ASN A 128 -24.95 1.98 -8.03
N ALA A 129 -24.93 0.98 -7.19
CA ALA A 129 -23.87 -0.05 -7.14
C ALA A 129 -23.72 -0.89 -8.45
N GLN A 130 -24.61 -0.71 -9.44
CA GLN A 130 -24.47 -1.33 -10.76
C GLN A 130 -23.57 -0.52 -11.71
N LEU A 131 -23.22 0.71 -11.33
CA LEU A 131 -22.33 1.58 -12.10
C LEU A 131 -20.99 1.70 -11.39
N ASN A 132 -19.92 1.50 -12.14
CA ASN A 132 -18.59 1.91 -11.71
C ASN A 132 -18.36 3.37 -12.15
N VAL A 133 -17.84 4.16 -11.24
CA VAL A 133 -17.51 5.57 -11.44
C VAL A 133 -16.09 5.86 -11.03
N LEU A 134 -15.56 6.97 -11.54
CA LEU A 134 -14.25 7.45 -11.12
C LEU A 134 -14.33 8.07 -9.71
N TRP A 135 -13.34 7.81 -8.92
CA TRP A 135 -13.13 8.38 -7.59
C TRP A 135 -11.80 9.11 -7.56
N ALA A 136 -11.78 10.34 -7.07
CA ALA A 136 -10.59 11.16 -6.89
C ALA A 136 -10.28 11.29 -5.40
N ALA A 137 -9.35 10.50 -4.90
CA ALA A 137 -8.83 10.61 -3.53
C ALA A 137 -7.81 11.74 -3.41
N ALA A 138 -7.24 11.95 -2.22
CA ALA A 138 -6.01 12.73 -2.05
C ALA A 138 -4.79 11.81 -2.02
N PRO A 139 -3.57 12.34 -2.24
CA PRO A 139 -2.34 11.61 -1.96
C PRO A 139 -2.25 11.22 -0.48
N SER A 140 -1.60 10.10 -0.19
CA SER A 140 -1.39 9.62 1.18
C SER A 140 -0.36 10.48 1.91
N ILE A 141 -0.52 10.62 3.23
CA ILE A 141 0.45 11.23 4.13
C ILE A 141 1.36 10.18 4.78
N ILE A 142 2.53 10.59 5.26
CA ILE A 142 3.52 9.72 5.90
C ILE A 142 3.01 9.17 7.23
N LEU A 143 2.48 10.04 8.09
CA LEU A 143 1.98 9.65 9.39
C LEU A 143 0.57 9.03 9.30
N PRO A 144 0.17 8.18 10.23
CA PRO A 144 -1.07 7.40 10.12
C PRO A 144 -2.36 8.22 10.18
N ASP A 145 -2.28 9.46 10.67
CA ASP A 145 -3.42 10.37 10.80
C ASP A 145 -2.97 11.82 10.90
N THR A 146 -3.83 12.75 10.50
CA THR A 146 -3.56 14.20 10.55
C THR A 146 -3.29 14.71 11.96
N THR A 147 -3.82 14.07 12.99
CA THR A 147 -3.59 14.41 14.41
C THR A 147 -2.15 14.19 14.87
N TYR A 148 -1.37 13.40 14.14
CA TYR A 148 0.05 13.19 14.42
C TYR A 148 0.93 14.36 13.99
N TYR A 149 0.41 15.32 13.21
CA TYR A 149 1.16 16.49 12.72
C TYR A 149 1.08 17.71 13.67
N THR A 150 0.41 17.60 14.82
CA THR A 150 0.37 18.69 15.80
C THR A 150 1.71 18.84 16.52
N GLU A 151 2.10 20.07 16.85
CA GLU A 151 3.41 20.39 17.44
C GLU A 151 3.68 19.67 18.78
N ASP A 152 2.65 19.33 19.53
CA ASP A 152 2.70 18.65 20.82
C ASP A 152 2.63 17.12 20.73
N ASN A 153 2.47 16.55 19.53
CA ASN A 153 2.40 15.10 19.34
C ASN A 153 3.80 14.47 19.27
N GLU A 154 4.32 14.05 20.42
CA GLU A 154 5.64 13.40 20.50
C GLU A 154 5.71 12.08 19.73
N LYS A 155 4.58 11.33 19.64
CA LYS A 155 4.55 10.07 18.87
C LYS A 155 4.65 10.32 17.36
N GLY A 156 4.05 11.40 16.88
CA GLY A 156 4.20 11.83 15.49
C GLY A 156 5.65 12.15 15.15
N LYS A 157 6.35 12.89 16.02
CA LYS A 157 7.78 13.18 15.85
C LYS A 157 8.64 11.91 15.84
N GLU A 158 8.37 10.98 16.76
CA GLU A 158 9.07 9.68 16.82
C GLU A 158 8.88 8.89 15.52
N LEU A 159 7.63 8.75 15.05
CA LEU A 159 7.30 8.00 13.85
C LEU A 159 7.92 8.63 12.60
N LEU A 160 7.86 9.95 12.47
CA LEU A 160 8.49 10.67 11.37
C LEU A 160 10.01 10.50 11.39
N GLY A 161 10.62 10.47 12.59
CA GLY A 161 12.05 10.16 12.76
C GLY A 161 12.40 8.75 12.25
N ILE A 162 11.61 7.74 12.62
CA ILE A 162 11.79 6.35 12.16
C ILE A 162 11.64 6.25 10.64
N TRP A 163 10.63 6.91 10.07
CA TRP A 163 10.43 6.97 8.62
C TRP A 163 11.64 7.61 7.93
N ARG A 164 12.11 8.76 8.44
CA ARG A 164 13.26 9.47 7.90
C ARG A 164 14.53 8.60 7.93
N GLU A 165 14.84 7.96 9.06
CA GLU A 165 15.98 7.05 9.17
C GLU A 165 15.90 5.88 8.18
N MET A 166 14.71 5.32 8.00
CA MET A 166 14.48 4.24 7.03
C MET A 166 14.79 4.70 5.61
N GLU A 167 14.24 5.85 5.21
CA GLU A 167 14.45 6.38 3.86
C GLU A 167 15.89 6.85 3.62
N GLU A 168 16.57 7.39 4.65
CA GLU A 168 18.00 7.70 4.61
C GLU A 168 18.81 6.46 4.26
N GLU A 169 18.62 5.36 5.00
CA GLU A 169 19.31 4.09 4.76
C GLU A 169 18.97 3.50 3.38
N LEU A 170 17.71 3.59 2.92
CA LEU A 170 17.29 3.12 1.60
C LEU A 170 17.96 3.93 0.47
N LEU A 171 17.92 5.26 0.53
CA LEU A 171 18.53 6.12 -0.48
C LEU A 171 20.06 5.94 -0.55
N GLU A 172 20.75 5.70 0.58
CA GLU A 172 22.16 5.33 0.60
C GLU A 172 22.41 4.02 -0.18
N LYS A 173 21.57 2.99 0.01
CA LYS A 173 21.67 1.73 -0.73
C LYS A 173 21.46 1.90 -2.24
N TYR A 174 20.67 2.88 -2.64
CA TYR A 174 20.46 3.26 -4.04
C TYR A 174 21.55 4.18 -4.61
N GLY A 175 22.54 4.57 -3.80
CA GLY A 175 23.72 5.32 -4.22
C GLY A 175 23.53 6.84 -4.30
N PHE A 176 22.53 7.39 -3.61
CA PHE A 176 22.41 8.84 -3.45
C PHE A 176 23.47 9.37 -2.49
N THR A 177 23.95 10.58 -2.73
CA THR A 177 24.87 11.26 -1.83
C THR A 177 24.15 11.80 -0.60
N ALA A 178 24.87 12.03 0.50
CA ALA A 178 24.28 12.57 1.73
C ALA A 178 23.59 13.94 1.51
N GLU A 179 24.08 14.75 0.57
CA GLU A 179 23.48 16.04 0.22
C GLU A 179 22.15 15.84 -0.53
N GLU A 180 22.11 14.94 -1.51
CA GLU A 180 20.88 14.58 -2.24
C GLU A 180 19.84 13.99 -1.29
N ILE A 181 20.24 13.08 -0.41
CA ILE A 181 19.36 12.46 0.59
C ILE A 181 18.72 13.51 1.48
N LYS A 182 19.54 14.40 2.04
CA LYS A 182 19.02 15.48 2.88
C LYS A 182 18.04 16.38 2.14
N ASP A 183 18.36 16.79 0.92
CA ASP A 183 17.49 17.65 0.11
C ASP A 183 16.15 16.96 -0.22
N ILE A 184 16.19 15.70 -0.65
CA ILE A 184 14.99 14.91 -0.95
C ILE A 184 14.10 14.78 0.29
N LEU A 185 14.65 14.34 1.41
CA LEU A 185 13.86 14.09 2.63
C LEU A 185 13.29 15.40 3.22
N ASP A 186 14.05 16.48 3.19
CA ASP A 186 13.55 17.78 3.67
C ASP A 186 12.39 18.29 2.77
N LYS A 187 12.46 18.10 1.46
CA LYS A 187 11.39 18.43 0.51
C LYS A 187 10.14 17.57 0.71
N VAL A 188 10.31 16.26 0.85
CA VAL A 188 9.19 15.32 1.06
C VAL A 188 8.46 15.63 2.37
N ILE A 189 9.18 15.81 3.46
CA ILE A 189 8.58 16.16 4.76
C ILE A 189 7.86 17.51 4.69
N ALA A 190 8.40 18.47 3.96
CA ALA A 190 7.76 19.77 3.77
C ALA A 190 6.46 19.66 2.96
N LEU A 191 6.43 18.83 1.91
CA LEU A 191 5.22 18.57 1.12
C LEU A 191 4.17 17.85 1.95
N ASP A 192 4.57 16.80 2.67
CA ASP A 192 3.74 15.99 3.52
C ASP A 192 3.06 16.81 4.65
N ALA A 193 3.82 17.68 5.32
CA ALA A 193 3.29 18.58 6.33
C ALA A 193 2.30 19.63 5.78
N LYS A 194 2.42 20.01 4.51
CA LYS A 194 1.41 20.83 3.84
C LYS A 194 0.16 20.00 3.53
N LEU A 195 0.34 18.83 2.90
CA LEU A 195 -0.73 17.92 2.49
C LEU A 195 -1.60 17.49 3.67
N ALA A 196 -1.00 17.22 4.83
CA ALA A 196 -1.71 16.81 6.05
C ALA A 196 -2.80 17.79 6.52
N LYS A 197 -2.78 19.04 6.06
CA LYS A 197 -3.80 20.05 6.40
C LYS A 197 -5.08 19.92 5.55
N TYR A 198 -4.98 19.21 4.43
CA TYR A 198 -6.02 19.14 3.41
C TYR A 198 -6.61 17.75 3.22
N VAL A 199 -5.98 16.71 3.77
CA VAL A 199 -6.53 15.36 3.77
C VAL A 199 -7.44 15.13 4.98
N LEU A 200 -8.29 14.12 4.90
CA LEU A 200 -9.20 13.75 5.98
C LEU A 200 -8.45 13.06 7.12
N SER A 201 -8.86 13.34 8.36
CA SER A 201 -8.50 12.52 9.50
C SER A 201 -9.23 11.16 9.45
N SER A 202 -8.78 10.19 10.26
CA SER A 202 -9.47 8.90 10.40
C SER A 202 -10.91 9.06 10.92
N GLU A 203 -11.17 10.07 11.76
CA GLU A 203 -12.52 10.39 12.24
C GLU A 203 -13.39 10.90 11.09
N GLU A 204 -12.93 11.91 10.33
CA GLU A 204 -13.63 12.42 9.16
C GLU A 204 -13.88 11.32 8.12
N SER A 205 -12.89 10.46 7.87
CA SER A 205 -13.00 9.34 6.92
C SER A 205 -14.01 8.27 7.34
N SER A 206 -14.36 8.18 8.64
CA SER A 206 -15.36 7.22 9.14
C SER A 206 -16.79 7.63 8.78
N GLU A 207 -17.03 8.90 8.51
CA GLU A 207 -18.32 9.46 8.09
C GLU A 207 -18.54 9.28 6.57
N TYR A 208 -18.25 8.08 6.05
CA TYR A 208 -18.15 7.79 4.62
C TYR A 208 -19.38 8.16 3.78
N VAL A 209 -20.56 8.30 4.38
CA VAL A 209 -21.78 8.80 3.69
C VAL A 209 -21.63 10.27 3.31
N GLU A 210 -20.96 11.04 4.14
CA GLU A 210 -20.69 12.46 3.93
C GLU A 210 -19.59 12.71 2.88
N LEU A 211 -18.86 11.65 2.49
CA LEU A 211 -17.77 11.74 1.51
C LEU A 211 -18.26 11.62 0.04
N TYR A 212 -19.57 11.54 -0.16
CA TYR A 212 -20.14 11.43 -1.49
C TYR A 212 -20.33 12.80 -2.13
N HIS A 213 -19.28 13.35 -2.73
CA HIS A 213 -19.30 14.62 -3.46
C HIS A 213 -19.16 14.36 -4.97
N PRO A 214 -20.28 14.24 -5.72
CA PRO A 214 -20.24 14.08 -7.16
C PRO A 214 -19.97 15.43 -7.84
N TYR A 215 -18.97 15.46 -8.72
CA TYR A 215 -18.64 16.58 -9.58
C TYR A 215 -18.92 16.22 -11.04
N ASP A 216 -19.48 17.16 -11.79
CA ASP A 216 -19.44 17.11 -13.24
C ASP A 216 -17.96 17.22 -13.68
N TRP A 217 -17.55 16.43 -14.66
CA TRP A 217 -16.15 16.37 -15.07
C TRP A 217 -15.57 17.74 -15.44
N ALA A 218 -16.33 18.54 -16.23
CA ALA A 218 -15.92 19.87 -16.66
C ALA A 218 -15.71 20.88 -15.51
N ASP A 219 -16.30 20.65 -14.35
CA ASP A 219 -16.08 21.47 -13.15
C ASP A 219 -14.90 20.94 -12.34
N PHE A 220 -14.76 19.63 -12.25
CA PHE A 220 -13.65 18.99 -11.55
C PHE A 220 -12.28 19.33 -12.16
N THR A 221 -12.16 19.30 -13.49
CA THR A 221 -10.88 19.60 -14.17
C THR A 221 -10.34 21.01 -13.89
N LYS A 222 -11.19 21.94 -13.47
CA LYS A 222 -10.79 23.31 -13.11
C LYS A 222 -10.06 23.39 -11.76
N LEU A 223 -10.17 22.34 -10.92
CA LEU A 223 -9.57 22.30 -9.59
C LEU A 223 -8.05 22.05 -9.65
N ALA A 224 -7.55 21.43 -10.73
CA ALA A 224 -6.13 21.21 -10.97
C ALA A 224 -5.78 21.56 -12.43
N PRO A 225 -5.70 22.86 -12.78
CA PRO A 225 -5.67 23.32 -14.17
C PRO A 225 -4.37 22.96 -14.93
N GLU A 226 -3.27 22.72 -14.22
CA GLU A 226 -2.02 22.28 -14.85
C GLU A 226 -1.93 20.77 -15.07
N LEU A 227 -2.89 19.99 -14.52
CA LEU A 227 -2.98 18.55 -14.72
C LEU A 227 -3.86 18.28 -15.97
N PRO A 228 -3.33 17.66 -17.03
CA PRO A 228 -4.05 17.48 -18.29
C PRO A 228 -5.03 16.27 -18.21
N LEU A 229 -6.01 16.36 -17.30
CA LEU A 229 -6.91 15.25 -16.94
C LEU A 229 -7.65 14.65 -18.13
N ASP A 230 -8.13 15.47 -19.08
CA ASP A 230 -8.81 14.99 -20.29
C ASP A 230 -7.89 14.07 -21.12
N SER A 231 -6.64 14.46 -21.31
CA SER A 231 -5.68 13.66 -22.06
C SER A 231 -5.33 12.37 -21.31
N ILE A 232 -5.07 12.45 -20.00
CA ILE A 232 -4.74 11.30 -19.15
C ILE A 232 -5.86 10.27 -19.20
N PHE A 233 -7.11 10.67 -18.95
CA PHE A 233 -8.22 9.73 -18.93
C PHE A 233 -8.63 9.23 -20.31
N THR A 234 -8.47 10.04 -21.37
CA THR A 234 -8.65 9.56 -22.74
C THR A 234 -7.65 8.45 -23.06
N GLU A 235 -6.41 8.56 -22.60
CA GLU A 235 -5.39 7.53 -22.81
C GLU A 235 -5.65 6.26 -21.99
N ILE A 236 -6.03 6.40 -20.71
CA ILE A 236 -6.27 5.27 -19.81
C ILE A 236 -7.60 4.56 -20.10
N LEU A 237 -8.69 5.30 -20.29
CA LEU A 237 -10.06 4.77 -20.39
C LEU A 237 -10.60 4.75 -21.83
N GLY A 238 -9.91 5.39 -22.78
CA GLY A 238 -10.42 5.59 -24.14
C GLY A 238 -11.49 6.67 -24.27
N GLN A 239 -11.87 7.33 -23.19
CA GLN A 239 -12.86 8.41 -23.13
C GLN A 239 -12.67 9.29 -21.91
N VAL A 240 -13.19 10.50 -21.94
CA VAL A 240 -13.29 11.39 -20.79
C VAL A 240 -14.47 10.94 -19.90
N PRO A 241 -14.32 10.87 -18.57
CA PRO A 241 -15.41 10.58 -17.65
C PRO A 241 -16.53 11.64 -17.70
N ASP A 242 -17.76 11.26 -17.44
CA ASP A 242 -18.88 12.22 -17.30
C ASP A 242 -18.86 12.90 -15.94
N LYS A 243 -18.52 12.11 -14.90
CA LYS A 243 -18.49 12.56 -13.50
C LYS A 243 -17.36 11.87 -12.71
N VAL A 244 -17.03 12.47 -11.58
CA VAL A 244 -16.09 11.92 -10.58
C VAL A 244 -16.66 12.12 -9.18
N ILE A 245 -16.43 11.16 -8.29
CA ILE A 245 -16.73 11.31 -6.86
C ILE A 245 -15.45 11.76 -6.15
N VAL A 246 -15.56 12.77 -5.31
CA VAL A 246 -14.42 13.45 -4.68
C VAL A 246 -14.51 13.35 -3.14
N PRO A 247 -14.12 12.23 -2.51
CA PRO A 247 -14.16 12.10 -1.04
C PRO A 247 -13.35 13.17 -0.34
N GLU A 248 -12.16 13.45 -0.84
CA GLU A 248 -11.20 14.42 -0.31
C GLU A 248 -11.45 15.83 -0.90
N GLU A 249 -12.70 16.34 -0.80
CA GLU A 249 -13.09 17.60 -1.42
C GLU A 249 -12.18 18.77 -1.01
N ARG A 250 -11.78 18.83 0.28
CA ARG A 250 -10.87 19.86 0.80
C ARG A 250 -9.52 19.88 0.07
N PHE A 251 -8.93 18.73 -0.20
CA PHE A 251 -7.69 18.64 -0.98
C PHE A 251 -7.87 19.22 -2.38
N TRP A 252 -8.91 18.78 -3.09
CA TRP A 252 -9.12 19.18 -4.48
C TRP A 252 -9.48 20.64 -4.63
N THR A 253 -10.29 21.21 -3.74
CA THR A 253 -10.73 22.61 -3.82
C THR A 253 -9.73 23.62 -3.30
N GLU A 254 -8.86 23.25 -2.34
CA GLU A 254 -8.00 24.19 -1.64
C GLU A 254 -6.50 23.99 -1.91
N PHE A 255 -6.08 22.82 -2.34
CA PHE A 255 -4.64 22.50 -2.47
C PHE A 255 -4.23 21.83 -3.78
N ALA A 256 -5.11 21.15 -4.49
CA ALA A 256 -4.75 20.40 -5.70
C ALA A 256 -4.12 21.29 -6.79
N ALA A 257 -4.59 22.52 -6.97
CA ALA A 257 -4.01 23.46 -7.93
C ALA A 257 -2.55 23.85 -7.58
N GLU A 258 -2.21 23.96 -6.29
CA GLU A 258 -0.83 24.15 -5.83
C GLU A 258 -0.02 22.85 -5.95
N TYR A 259 -0.62 21.74 -5.47
CA TYR A 259 0.06 20.44 -5.44
C TYR A 259 0.50 19.98 -6.84
N TYR A 260 -0.38 20.12 -7.84
CA TYR A 260 -0.13 19.79 -9.24
C TYR A 260 0.26 21.02 -10.06
N SER A 261 1.35 21.67 -9.70
CA SER A 261 1.84 22.86 -10.38
C SER A 261 3.34 22.87 -10.61
N GLU A 262 3.79 23.69 -11.55
CA GLU A 262 5.22 23.92 -11.78
C GLU A 262 5.92 24.52 -10.55
N ASP A 263 5.26 25.39 -9.79
CA ASP A 263 5.81 25.99 -8.59
C ASP A 263 6.08 24.98 -7.46
N ASN A 264 5.31 23.89 -7.42
CA ASN A 264 5.46 22.80 -6.44
C ASN A 264 6.29 21.62 -6.98
N TRP A 265 6.76 21.67 -8.22
CA TRP A 265 7.40 20.55 -8.92
C TRP A 265 8.57 19.93 -8.15
N GLU A 266 9.46 20.73 -7.60
CA GLU A 266 10.61 20.22 -6.87
C GLU A 266 10.25 19.39 -5.62
N LEU A 267 9.15 19.73 -4.94
CA LEU A 267 8.65 18.96 -3.80
C LEU A 267 8.00 17.66 -4.27
N LEU A 268 7.17 17.75 -5.30
CA LEU A 268 6.49 16.57 -5.87
C LEU A 268 7.51 15.60 -6.48
N LYS A 269 8.52 16.08 -7.20
CA LYS A 269 9.60 15.26 -7.73
C LYS A 269 10.37 14.51 -6.65
N ALA A 270 10.63 15.14 -5.52
CA ALA A 270 11.26 14.47 -4.37
C ALA A 270 10.40 13.31 -3.84
N SER A 271 9.07 13.50 -3.73
CA SER A 271 8.14 12.42 -3.36
C SER A 271 8.16 11.27 -4.37
N LEU A 272 8.10 11.57 -5.66
CA LEU A 272 8.18 10.56 -6.72
C LEU A 272 9.51 9.77 -6.70
N LEU A 273 10.63 10.40 -6.30
CA LEU A 273 11.91 9.71 -6.13
C LEU A 273 11.88 8.75 -4.94
N ILE A 274 11.27 9.12 -3.81
CA ILE A 274 11.03 8.20 -2.69
C ILE A 274 10.20 7.02 -3.17
N ASP A 275 9.07 7.25 -3.83
CA ASP A 275 8.22 6.18 -4.33
C ASP A 275 8.97 5.26 -5.30
N ALA A 276 9.80 5.81 -6.19
CA ALA A 276 10.59 5.04 -7.15
C ALA A 276 11.66 4.16 -6.49
N THR A 277 12.15 4.54 -5.31
CA THR A 277 13.10 3.74 -4.53
C THR A 277 12.43 2.74 -3.59
N THR A 278 11.17 2.95 -3.22
CA THR A 278 10.49 2.13 -2.20
C THR A 278 9.63 1.01 -2.78
N ILE A 279 8.91 1.25 -3.85
CA ILE A 279 7.86 0.35 -4.39
C ILE A 279 8.37 -1.07 -4.73
N TRP A 280 9.66 -1.22 -5.04
CA TRP A 280 10.25 -2.49 -5.48
C TRP A 280 11.07 -3.22 -4.41
N ASN A 281 11.29 -2.62 -3.22
CA ASN A 281 12.18 -3.19 -2.21
C ASN A 281 11.81 -4.61 -1.76
N ALA A 282 10.51 -4.94 -1.73
CA ALA A 282 10.05 -6.28 -1.41
C ALA A 282 10.52 -7.35 -2.41
N TYR A 283 10.84 -6.97 -3.65
CA TYR A 283 11.27 -7.87 -4.73
C TYR A 283 12.79 -7.96 -4.89
N LEU A 284 13.54 -7.08 -4.24
CA LEU A 284 15.00 -6.99 -4.33
C LEU A 284 15.69 -7.87 -3.26
N THR A 285 16.76 -7.40 -2.67
CA THR A 285 17.50 -8.16 -1.62
C THR A 285 16.67 -8.33 -0.36
N ASP A 286 17.04 -9.32 0.48
CA ASP A 286 16.39 -9.48 1.78
C ASP A 286 16.65 -8.29 2.70
N GLU A 287 17.84 -7.71 2.63
CA GLU A 287 18.19 -6.49 3.38
C GLU A 287 17.23 -5.34 3.04
N LEU A 288 16.99 -5.07 1.77
CA LEU A 288 16.07 -4.01 1.33
C LEU A 288 14.63 -4.30 1.74
N ARG A 289 14.18 -5.55 1.61
CA ARG A 289 12.84 -5.97 2.07
C ARG A 289 12.64 -5.73 3.56
N VAL A 290 13.62 -6.10 4.37
CA VAL A 290 13.55 -5.93 5.84
C VAL A 290 13.64 -4.45 6.20
N LEU A 291 14.54 -3.70 5.58
CA LEU A 291 14.72 -2.27 5.82
C LEU A 291 13.45 -1.48 5.46
N PHE A 292 12.91 -1.67 4.28
CA PHE A 292 11.66 -1.01 3.85
C PHE A 292 10.48 -1.25 4.81
N GLY A 293 10.41 -2.42 5.44
CA GLY A 293 9.39 -2.70 6.45
C GLY A 293 9.59 -2.04 7.81
N LYS A 294 10.70 -1.30 8.06
CA LYS A 294 11.05 -0.72 9.38
C LYS A 294 9.95 0.18 9.93
N TYR A 295 9.46 1.11 9.10
CA TYR A 295 8.40 2.04 9.49
C TYR A 295 7.06 1.34 9.74
N GLY A 296 6.64 0.44 8.85
CA GLY A 296 5.39 -0.33 9.01
C GLY A 296 5.39 -1.19 10.27
N ARG A 297 6.53 -1.79 10.61
CA ARG A 297 6.67 -2.53 11.88
C ARG A 297 6.59 -1.62 13.10
N ALA A 298 7.16 -0.40 13.04
CA ALA A 298 7.03 0.58 14.11
C ALA A 298 5.56 1.03 14.32
N LEU A 299 4.81 1.19 13.24
CA LEU A 299 3.37 1.49 13.28
C LEU A 299 2.56 0.36 13.91
N SER A 300 2.85 -0.88 13.55
CA SER A 300 2.10 -2.05 14.03
C SER A 300 2.58 -2.59 15.39
N GLY A 301 3.71 -2.09 15.91
CA GLY A 301 4.34 -2.62 17.12
C GLY A 301 4.94 -4.02 16.93
N THR A 302 5.28 -4.41 15.70
CA THR A 302 5.83 -5.73 15.36
C THR A 302 7.36 -5.69 15.47
N PRO A 303 8.01 -6.45 16.39
CA PRO A 303 9.46 -6.39 16.60
C PRO A 303 10.28 -6.91 15.43
N GLN A 304 9.81 -7.95 14.74
CA GLN A 304 10.58 -8.66 13.72
C GLN A 304 9.90 -8.63 12.34
N ALA A 305 10.73 -8.62 11.31
CA ALA A 305 10.25 -8.88 9.95
C ALA A 305 9.97 -10.39 9.76
N TRP A 306 9.07 -10.73 8.87
CA TRP A 306 8.89 -12.10 8.42
C TRP A 306 10.21 -12.70 7.95
N ASP A 307 10.40 -13.98 8.20
CA ASP A 307 11.51 -14.73 7.63
C ASP A 307 11.45 -14.76 6.08
N LYS A 308 12.51 -15.26 5.46
CA LYS A 308 12.63 -15.30 3.99
C LYS A 308 11.54 -16.12 3.33
N LYS A 309 11.16 -17.26 3.93
CA LYS A 309 10.14 -18.17 3.39
C LYS A 309 8.77 -17.51 3.41
N LYS A 310 8.37 -17.00 4.55
CA LYS A 310 7.09 -16.31 4.74
C LYS A 310 7.01 -15.04 3.88
N GLY A 311 8.08 -14.25 3.85
CA GLY A 311 8.16 -13.06 3.00
C GLY A 311 8.03 -13.38 1.50
N ALA A 312 8.68 -14.44 1.03
CA ALA A 312 8.57 -14.88 -0.37
C ALA A 312 7.16 -15.39 -0.74
N TYR A 313 6.54 -16.12 0.19
CA TYR A 313 5.17 -16.61 0.01
C TYR A 313 4.18 -15.44 -0.10
N TYR A 314 4.18 -14.51 0.85
CA TYR A 314 3.23 -13.40 0.84
C TYR A 314 3.44 -12.46 -0.35
N LEU A 315 4.68 -12.27 -0.78
CA LEU A 315 4.97 -11.51 -2.00
C LEU A 315 4.33 -12.15 -3.24
N ALA A 316 4.39 -13.48 -3.35
CA ALA A 316 3.75 -14.21 -4.45
C ALA A 316 2.22 -14.27 -4.28
N GLN A 317 1.75 -14.53 -3.06
CA GLN A 317 0.34 -14.66 -2.72
C GLN A 317 -0.44 -13.38 -3.05
N GLY A 318 0.14 -12.19 -2.79
CA GLY A 318 -0.50 -10.90 -3.09
C GLY A 318 -0.95 -10.76 -4.55
N HIS A 319 -0.26 -11.39 -5.50
CA HIS A 319 -0.62 -11.37 -6.93
C HIS A 319 -1.60 -12.49 -7.35
N TYR A 320 -1.76 -13.53 -6.51
CA TYR A 320 -2.55 -14.73 -6.85
C TYR A 320 -3.56 -15.10 -5.78
N ASN A 321 -3.94 -14.17 -4.90
CA ASN A 321 -4.81 -14.39 -3.75
C ASN A 321 -6.15 -15.04 -4.13
N GLN A 322 -6.80 -14.61 -5.21
CA GLN A 322 -8.06 -15.18 -5.68
C GLN A 322 -7.91 -16.64 -6.12
N ALA A 323 -6.86 -16.96 -6.87
CA ALA A 323 -6.63 -18.33 -7.32
C ALA A 323 -6.31 -19.27 -6.15
N LEU A 324 -5.50 -18.80 -5.20
CA LEU A 324 -5.20 -19.55 -3.97
C LEU A 324 -6.45 -19.72 -3.09
N GLY A 325 -7.27 -18.68 -2.96
CA GLY A 325 -8.54 -18.73 -2.23
C GLY A 325 -9.54 -19.72 -2.84
N LEU A 326 -9.67 -19.73 -4.16
CA LEU A 326 -10.52 -20.70 -4.86
C LEU A 326 -10.01 -22.14 -4.69
N TRP A 327 -8.70 -22.36 -4.78
CA TRP A 327 -8.11 -23.66 -4.49
C TRP A 327 -8.36 -24.09 -3.07
N TYR A 328 -8.11 -23.21 -2.09
CA TYR A 328 -8.33 -23.48 -0.68
C TYR A 328 -9.79 -23.85 -0.40
N ALA A 329 -10.73 -23.05 -0.90
CA ALA A 329 -12.16 -23.34 -0.76
C ALA A 329 -12.57 -24.65 -1.46
N GLY A 330 -11.94 -24.95 -2.61
CA GLY A 330 -12.17 -26.21 -3.34
C GLY A 330 -11.75 -27.45 -2.56
N GLU A 331 -10.54 -27.42 -2.00
CA GLU A 331 -9.87 -28.57 -1.39
C GLU A 331 -10.16 -28.74 0.11
N LYS A 332 -10.41 -27.62 0.83
CA LYS A 332 -10.47 -27.62 2.30
C LYS A 332 -11.87 -27.40 2.87
N PHE A 333 -12.79 -26.79 2.13
CA PHE A 333 -14.16 -26.62 2.59
C PHE A 333 -14.97 -27.88 2.33
N SER A 334 -15.67 -28.35 3.38
CA SER A 334 -16.65 -29.42 3.19
C SER A 334 -17.85 -28.94 2.36
N PRO A 335 -18.60 -29.85 1.72
CA PRO A 335 -19.85 -29.48 1.05
C PRO A 335 -20.84 -28.75 1.98
N GLU A 336 -20.89 -29.13 3.25
CA GLU A 336 -21.73 -28.48 4.26
C GLU A 336 -21.29 -27.05 4.55
N ALA A 337 -19.97 -26.81 4.68
CA ALA A 337 -19.42 -25.47 4.88
C ALA A 337 -19.69 -24.54 3.68
N LYS A 338 -19.57 -25.07 2.45
CA LYS A 338 -19.93 -24.32 1.23
C LYS A 338 -21.41 -23.94 1.21
N ALA A 339 -22.30 -24.90 1.51
CA ALA A 339 -23.74 -24.66 1.55
C ALA A 339 -24.13 -23.66 2.65
N ASP A 340 -23.46 -23.67 3.80
CA ASP A 340 -23.71 -22.70 4.89
C ASP A 340 -23.33 -21.27 4.50
N VAL A 341 -22.23 -21.09 3.77
CA VAL A 341 -21.81 -19.78 3.25
C VAL A 341 -22.77 -19.26 2.17
N GLU A 342 -23.22 -20.15 1.26
CA GLU A 342 -24.17 -19.79 0.19
C GLU A 342 -25.57 -19.43 0.73
N ALA A 343 -25.95 -19.98 1.88
CA ALA A 343 -27.27 -19.76 2.50
C ALA A 343 -27.36 -18.45 3.31
N LYS A 344 -26.25 -17.82 3.64
CA LYS A 344 -26.15 -16.57 4.43
C LYS A 344 -25.92 -15.36 3.56
#